data_bcdc2344b3a9a351950cf21dbc75dda6
#
_entry.id   bcdc2344b3a9a351950cf21dbc75dda6
#
_cell.length_a   1.000
_cell.length_b   1.000
_cell.length_c   1.000
_cell.angle_alpha   90.00
_cell.angle_beta   90.00
_cell.angle_gamma   90.00
#
_symmetry.space_group_name_H-M   'P 1'
#
loop_
_entity.id
_entity.type
_entity.pdbx_description
1 polymer ?
#
loop_
_entity_poly.entity_id
_entity_poly.type
_entity_poly.pdbx_seq_one_letter_code
_entity_poly.pdbx_strand_id
1 'polypeptide(L)'
;MSYSAFVQARDFLQAHRTDYETAYRDYQPPQLTEFNWALDYFDVMAKGNDRPALWVVNEDGSEQKMSYSQMSQRSNQVANWLRGQGVKRGDRILMMLGNEVPLWDTMLAAIKLGAVLTPATTLLAPDDLRDRLDRGQVRHVIIGHTHTEKFTSLPGDYTRTTVGGAVAGWQQLEQAYQESTEFAPDGPTLATDPQLLYFTSGTTSKPKLVLHSQQSYPVGHLSTMYWLGLQPGDVHWNISSPGWAKHTWSCFFAPWNAGATIFIFNYSRFTAAAILETLVRCSVTTLCAPPTVWRMLIQEDLRKYPVKVRELIGAGEPLNPEVIDQVKEAWGITLRDGFGQTETTAQVGNSPGQPVKLGSMGRPMPGYQVRLVDMDGRVAEEGEICLDLASRPIGLMISYADDPEKTAEVMRDGFYHTGDTAAIDADGYITYVGRADDVFKASDYRISPFELESVLIEHEAVAEAAVVPSPDALRLAVPKAFLTLRAGYEPSRELARDIFVFLRSRLSPYKRVRRLEFGELPKTISGKIRRVELRKGEQDRGAAPRGALEFYEEDFEF
;
A
#
# COMPACT_ATOMS: atom_id res chain seq x y z
N MET A 1 -24.69 -10.98 -16.97
CA MET A 1 -23.48 -11.70 -17.42
C MET A 1 -22.24 -11.27 -16.61
N SER A 2 -21.91 -9.99 -16.52
CA SER A 2 -20.70 -9.52 -15.79
C SER A 2 -20.72 -9.83 -14.29
N TYR A 3 -21.85 -9.62 -13.62
CA TYR A 3 -22.04 -10.01 -12.21
C TYR A 3 -21.73 -11.49 -11.99
N SER A 4 -22.32 -12.38 -12.79
CA SER A 4 -22.12 -13.82 -12.63
C SER A 4 -20.66 -14.24 -12.80
N ALA A 5 -19.96 -13.70 -13.80
CA ALA A 5 -18.55 -14.02 -14.03
C ALA A 5 -17.65 -13.54 -12.89
N PHE A 6 -17.87 -12.32 -12.39
CA PHE A 6 -17.12 -11.77 -11.26
C PHE A 6 -17.36 -12.57 -9.98
N VAL A 7 -18.64 -12.88 -9.67
CA VAL A 7 -19.03 -13.65 -8.49
C VAL A 7 -18.49 -15.08 -8.53
N GLN A 8 -18.51 -15.74 -9.68
CA GLN A 8 -17.93 -17.09 -9.84
C GLN A 8 -16.43 -17.09 -9.53
N ALA A 9 -15.68 -16.11 -10.04
CA ALA A 9 -14.26 -15.97 -9.76
C ALA A 9 -13.98 -15.70 -8.27
N ARG A 10 -14.76 -14.81 -7.66
CA ARG A 10 -14.69 -14.53 -6.22
C ARG A 10 -15.01 -15.76 -5.38
N ASP A 11 -16.13 -16.44 -5.65
CA ASP A 11 -16.60 -17.59 -4.88
C ASP A 11 -15.64 -18.77 -4.99
N PHE A 12 -15.01 -18.96 -6.16
CA PHE A 12 -13.96 -19.94 -6.34
C PHE A 12 -12.80 -19.70 -5.36
N LEU A 13 -12.30 -18.47 -5.26
CA LEU A 13 -11.22 -18.13 -4.34
C LEU A 13 -11.63 -18.24 -2.87
N GLN A 14 -12.87 -17.89 -2.52
CA GLN A 14 -13.38 -18.07 -1.17
C GLN A 14 -13.53 -19.55 -0.79
N ALA A 15 -14.01 -20.38 -1.70
CA ALA A 15 -14.13 -21.82 -1.50
C ALA A 15 -12.76 -22.52 -1.30
N HIS A 16 -11.74 -22.03 -2.00
CA HIS A 16 -10.37 -22.56 -1.91
C HIS A 16 -9.44 -21.68 -1.06
N ARG A 17 -9.99 -20.93 -0.11
CA ARG A 17 -9.23 -19.99 0.75
C ARG A 17 -8.03 -20.63 1.45
N THR A 18 -8.15 -21.88 1.85
CA THR A 18 -7.10 -22.65 2.54
C THR A 18 -6.48 -23.76 1.68
N ASP A 19 -6.77 -23.76 0.38
CA ASP A 19 -6.19 -24.70 -0.59
C ASP A 19 -5.48 -23.89 -1.69
N TYR A 20 -4.24 -23.49 -1.38
CA TYR A 20 -3.45 -22.66 -2.27
C TYR A 20 -3.19 -23.34 -3.62
N GLU A 21 -2.88 -24.64 -3.63
CA GLU A 21 -2.49 -25.34 -4.86
C GLU A 21 -3.65 -25.36 -5.87
N THR A 22 -4.86 -25.65 -5.40
CA THR A 22 -6.06 -25.59 -6.24
C THR A 22 -6.38 -24.16 -6.63
N ALA A 23 -6.33 -23.21 -5.69
CA ALA A 23 -6.61 -21.81 -5.97
C ALA A 23 -5.66 -21.24 -7.02
N TYR A 24 -4.36 -21.50 -6.92
CA TYR A 24 -3.37 -20.97 -7.86
C TYR A 24 -3.47 -21.63 -9.25
N ARG A 25 -3.63 -22.97 -9.29
CA ARG A 25 -3.66 -23.74 -10.55
C ARG A 25 -4.94 -23.50 -11.35
N ASP A 26 -6.10 -23.49 -10.70
CA ASP A 26 -7.41 -23.60 -11.36
C ASP A 26 -8.18 -22.27 -11.39
N TYR A 27 -7.70 -21.21 -10.75
CA TYR A 27 -8.35 -19.91 -10.81
C TYR A 27 -8.38 -19.37 -12.23
N GLN A 28 -9.59 -18.99 -12.68
CA GLN A 28 -9.80 -18.34 -13.96
C GLN A 28 -10.31 -16.91 -13.71
N PRO A 29 -9.54 -15.88 -14.08
CA PRO A 29 -10.00 -14.49 -14.01
C PRO A 29 -11.25 -14.29 -14.87
N PRO A 30 -12.22 -13.48 -14.43
CA PRO A 30 -13.44 -13.24 -15.18
C PRO A 30 -13.13 -12.51 -16.49
N GLN A 31 -13.75 -12.95 -17.59
CA GLN A 31 -13.67 -12.26 -18.88
C GLN A 31 -14.79 -11.23 -18.95
N LEU A 32 -14.43 -9.95 -18.93
CA LEU A 32 -15.36 -8.82 -18.85
C LEU A 32 -15.16 -7.89 -20.05
N THR A 33 -16.26 -7.56 -20.74
CA THR A 33 -16.27 -6.56 -21.84
C THR A 33 -16.86 -5.26 -21.34
N GLU A 34 -18.04 -5.33 -20.74
CA GLU A 34 -18.69 -4.23 -20.05
C GLU A 34 -18.74 -4.56 -18.57
N PHE A 35 -18.26 -3.65 -17.74
CA PHE A 35 -18.22 -3.84 -16.29
C PHE A 35 -18.12 -2.52 -15.55
N ASN A 36 -19.04 -2.31 -14.62
CA ASN A 36 -19.00 -1.27 -13.62
C ASN A 36 -19.15 -1.94 -12.26
N TRP A 37 -18.05 -2.09 -11.54
CA TRP A 37 -18.03 -2.82 -10.28
C TRP A 37 -19.07 -2.32 -9.26
N ALA A 38 -19.31 -0.99 -9.20
CA ALA A 38 -20.27 -0.43 -8.27
C ALA A 38 -21.72 -0.79 -8.65
N LEU A 39 -22.06 -0.74 -9.94
CA LEU A 39 -23.41 -1.07 -10.42
C LEU A 39 -23.63 -2.57 -10.58
N ASP A 40 -22.66 -3.26 -11.23
CA ASP A 40 -22.83 -4.65 -11.62
C ASP A 40 -22.57 -5.64 -10.48
N TYR A 41 -21.82 -5.23 -9.45
CA TYR A 41 -21.51 -6.09 -8.31
C TYR A 41 -22.00 -5.51 -6.98
N PHE A 42 -21.51 -4.32 -6.59
CA PHE A 42 -21.78 -3.77 -5.27
C PHE A 42 -23.28 -3.53 -5.04
N ASP A 43 -23.96 -2.82 -5.95
CA ASP A 43 -25.38 -2.51 -5.81
C ASP A 43 -26.25 -3.76 -5.86
N VAL A 44 -25.87 -4.77 -6.67
CA VAL A 44 -26.58 -6.05 -6.72
C VAL A 44 -26.48 -6.78 -5.39
N MET A 45 -25.27 -6.84 -4.79
CA MET A 45 -25.05 -7.44 -3.47
C MET A 45 -25.71 -6.63 -2.33
N ALA A 46 -25.77 -5.31 -2.49
CA ALA A 46 -26.30 -4.39 -1.49
C ALA A 46 -27.83 -4.39 -1.41
N LYS A 47 -28.53 -4.90 -2.42
CA LYS A 47 -29.99 -4.89 -2.49
C LYS A 47 -30.62 -5.67 -1.34
N GLY A 48 -31.31 -4.95 -0.42
CA GLY A 48 -31.92 -5.55 0.78
C GLY A 48 -30.91 -6.14 1.77
N ASN A 49 -29.66 -5.71 1.72
CA ASN A 49 -28.59 -6.19 2.58
C ASN A 49 -28.30 -5.18 3.70
N ASP A 50 -28.85 -5.44 4.87
CA ASP A 50 -28.73 -4.58 6.05
C ASP A 50 -27.51 -4.91 6.93
N ARG A 51 -26.65 -5.84 6.50
CA ARG A 51 -25.39 -6.10 7.19
C ARG A 51 -24.48 -4.86 7.10
N PRO A 52 -23.67 -4.59 8.14
CA PRO A 52 -22.73 -3.48 8.11
C PRO A 52 -21.74 -3.62 6.94
N ALA A 53 -21.63 -2.59 6.11
CA ALA A 53 -20.62 -2.45 5.06
C ALA A 53 -19.43 -1.61 5.54
N LEU A 54 -19.72 -0.57 6.33
CA LEU A 54 -18.75 0.39 6.84
C LEU A 54 -19.04 0.70 8.31
N TRP A 55 -18.02 0.66 9.14
CA TRP A 55 -18.10 1.02 10.56
C TRP A 55 -16.94 1.95 10.91
N VAL A 56 -17.26 3.21 11.14
CA VAL A 56 -16.30 4.26 11.55
C VAL A 56 -16.49 4.53 13.03
N VAL A 57 -15.39 4.49 13.78
CA VAL A 57 -15.33 4.80 15.21
C VAL A 57 -14.30 5.91 15.42
N ASN A 58 -14.62 6.88 16.26
CA ASN A 58 -13.73 8.00 16.61
C ASN A 58 -13.20 7.86 18.04
N GLU A 59 -12.12 8.59 18.36
CA GLU A 59 -11.51 8.62 19.71
C GLU A 59 -12.47 9.08 20.80
N ASP A 60 -13.42 9.95 20.47
CA ASP A 60 -14.45 10.44 21.42
C ASP A 60 -15.54 9.40 21.71
N GLY A 61 -15.44 8.22 21.12
CA GLY A 61 -16.40 7.13 21.25
C GLY A 61 -17.61 7.24 20.34
N SER A 62 -17.73 8.29 19.54
CA SER A 62 -18.77 8.37 18.51
C SER A 62 -18.53 7.34 17.42
N GLU A 63 -19.62 6.79 16.86
CA GLU A 63 -19.52 5.79 15.79
C GLU A 63 -20.60 5.96 14.74
N GLN A 64 -20.29 5.55 13.53
CA GLN A 64 -21.23 5.47 12.41
C GLN A 64 -21.14 4.08 11.78
N LYS A 65 -22.31 3.43 11.67
CA LYS A 65 -22.45 2.14 10.96
C LYS A 65 -23.37 2.33 9.78
N MET A 66 -22.86 2.01 8.60
CA MET A 66 -23.62 2.04 7.37
C MET A 66 -23.79 0.64 6.82
N SER A 67 -25.02 0.24 6.53
CA SER A 67 -25.28 -1.03 5.86
C SER A 67 -24.91 -0.99 4.38
N TYR A 68 -24.78 -2.17 3.75
CA TYR A 68 -24.59 -2.25 2.30
C TYR A 68 -25.71 -1.53 1.54
N SER A 69 -26.97 -1.73 1.97
CA SER A 69 -28.14 -1.07 1.40
C SER A 69 -28.05 0.45 1.49
N GLN A 70 -27.65 0.98 2.66
CA GLN A 70 -27.47 2.42 2.86
C GLN A 70 -26.32 2.98 2.03
N MET A 71 -25.19 2.28 1.93
CA MET A 71 -24.06 2.71 1.10
C MET A 71 -24.42 2.79 -0.38
N SER A 72 -25.19 1.82 -0.89
CA SER A 72 -25.70 1.85 -2.26
C SER A 72 -26.61 3.06 -2.51
N GLN A 73 -27.61 3.29 -1.63
CA GLN A 73 -28.53 4.44 -1.75
C GLN A 73 -27.81 5.77 -1.67
N ARG A 74 -26.92 5.96 -0.67
CA ARG A 74 -26.18 7.21 -0.51
C ARG A 74 -25.26 7.49 -1.71
N SER A 75 -24.57 6.49 -2.22
CA SER A 75 -23.73 6.66 -3.40
C SER A 75 -24.54 6.92 -4.68
N ASN A 76 -25.80 6.45 -4.78
CA ASN A 76 -26.72 6.81 -5.84
C ASN A 76 -27.07 8.30 -5.77
N GLN A 77 -27.38 8.80 -4.57
CA GLN A 77 -27.66 10.22 -4.32
C GLN A 77 -26.45 11.08 -4.71
N VAL A 78 -25.24 10.71 -4.28
CA VAL A 78 -24.00 11.42 -4.63
C VAL A 78 -23.73 11.36 -6.13
N ALA A 79 -23.97 10.23 -6.80
CA ALA A 79 -23.81 10.12 -8.26
C ALA A 79 -24.79 11.01 -9.03
N ASN A 80 -26.05 11.06 -8.61
CA ASN A 80 -27.05 11.96 -9.21
C ASN A 80 -26.66 13.43 -9.05
N TRP A 81 -26.22 13.81 -7.84
CA TRP A 81 -25.80 15.17 -7.56
C TRP A 81 -24.56 15.57 -8.36
N LEU A 82 -23.52 14.72 -8.38
CA LEU A 82 -22.29 14.97 -9.14
C LEU A 82 -22.58 15.13 -10.64
N ARG A 83 -23.48 14.29 -11.19
CA ARG A 83 -23.96 14.44 -12.58
C ARG A 83 -24.63 15.79 -12.79
N GLY A 84 -25.45 16.25 -11.83
CA GLY A 84 -26.05 17.59 -11.81
C GLY A 84 -25.01 18.72 -11.75
N GLN A 85 -23.85 18.50 -11.15
CA GLN A 85 -22.71 19.41 -11.13
C GLN A 85 -21.86 19.33 -12.42
N GLY A 86 -22.25 18.53 -13.39
CA GLY A 86 -21.59 18.43 -14.70
C GLY A 86 -20.50 17.35 -14.80
N VAL A 87 -20.37 16.47 -13.79
CA VAL A 87 -19.45 15.32 -13.88
C VAL A 87 -19.91 14.36 -14.96
N LYS A 88 -19.01 14.00 -15.86
CA LYS A 88 -19.24 13.10 -16.99
C LYS A 88 -18.31 11.89 -16.91
N ARG A 89 -18.64 10.86 -17.68
CA ARG A 89 -17.74 9.70 -17.91
C ARG A 89 -16.36 10.18 -18.35
N GLY A 90 -15.31 9.64 -17.73
CA GLY A 90 -13.92 9.97 -18.00
C GLY A 90 -13.41 11.25 -17.35
N ASP A 91 -14.27 12.09 -16.77
CA ASP A 91 -13.82 13.25 -16.01
C ASP A 91 -13.02 12.81 -14.79
N ARG A 92 -11.97 13.56 -14.47
CA ARG A 92 -11.07 13.26 -13.37
C ARG A 92 -11.47 14.06 -12.12
N ILE A 93 -11.69 13.33 -11.02
CA ILE A 93 -12.10 13.86 -9.72
C ILE A 93 -10.94 13.73 -8.75
N LEU A 94 -10.37 14.85 -8.30
CA LEU A 94 -9.45 14.87 -7.16
C LEU A 94 -10.28 14.75 -5.87
N MET A 95 -10.03 13.70 -5.10
CA MET A 95 -10.69 13.46 -3.82
C MET A 95 -9.67 13.51 -2.68
N MET A 96 -9.80 14.50 -1.78
CA MET A 96 -8.93 14.67 -0.61
C MET A 96 -9.78 14.74 0.66
N LEU A 97 -10.17 13.55 1.13
CA LEU A 97 -11.00 13.34 2.31
C LEU A 97 -10.29 12.48 3.35
N GLY A 98 -10.66 12.66 4.62
CA GLY A 98 -10.29 11.76 5.70
C GLY A 98 -11.12 10.47 5.69
N ASN A 99 -10.93 9.65 6.72
CA ASN A 99 -11.74 8.44 6.92
C ASN A 99 -13.14 8.78 7.46
N GLU A 100 -13.97 9.30 6.61
CA GLU A 100 -15.35 9.71 6.89
C GLU A 100 -16.30 9.10 5.84
N VAL A 101 -17.56 8.84 6.19
CA VAL A 101 -18.52 8.14 5.31
C VAL A 101 -18.58 8.73 3.90
N PRO A 102 -18.58 10.06 3.69
CA PRO A 102 -18.57 10.66 2.36
C PRO A 102 -17.41 10.23 1.43
N LEU A 103 -16.28 9.75 1.99
CA LEU A 103 -15.19 9.19 1.18
C LEU A 103 -15.69 8.00 0.35
N TRP A 104 -16.35 7.04 1.00
CA TRP A 104 -16.87 5.83 0.36
C TRP A 104 -18.06 6.10 -0.54
N ASP A 105 -18.97 7.01 -0.12
CA ASP A 105 -20.07 7.48 -0.96
C ASP A 105 -19.55 8.04 -2.28
N THR A 106 -18.51 8.89 -2.22
CA THR A 106 -17.90 9.55 -3.39
C THR A 106 -17.17 8.54 -4.28
N MET A 107 -16.44 7.58 -3.69
CA MET A 107 -15.75 6.54 -4.45
C MET A 107 -16.74 5.68 -5.25
N LEU A 108 -17.79 5.19 -4.62
CA LEU A 108 -18.85 4.43 -5.30
C LEU A 108 -19.52 5.27 -6.39
N ALA A 109 -19.88 6.52 -6.08
CA ALA A 109 -20.53 7.43 -7.02
C ALA A 109 -19.67 7.71 -8.25
N ALA A 110 -18.38 7.95 -8.08
CA ALA A 110 -17.44 8.16 -9.19
C ALA A 110 -17.37 6.94 -10.11
N ILE A 111 -17.31 5.72 -9.52
CA ILE A 111 -17.32 4.48 -10.30
C ILE A 111 -18.64 4.33 -11.08
N LYS A 112 -19.79 4.58 -10.43
CA LYS A 112 -21.12 4.53 -11.07
C LYS A 112 -21.23 5.45 -12.29
N LEU A 113 -20.66 6.65 -12.19
CA LEU A 113 -20.62 7.63 -13.27
C LEU A 113 -19.61 7.27 -14.38
N GLY A 114 -18.71 6.32 -14.15
CA GLY A 114 -17.57 6.08 -15.05
C GLY A 114 -16.56 7.22 -15.03
N ALA A 115 -16.52 8.03 -13.97
CA ALA A 115 -15.49 9.04 -13.76
C ALA A 115 -14.19 8.40 -13.25
N VAL A 116 -13.07 9.11 -13.41
CA VAL A 116 -11.75 8.67 -12.98
C VAL A 116 -11.41 9.32 -11.64
N LEU A 117 -11.32 8.52 -10.60
CA LEU A 117 -10.99 9.03 -9.27
C LEU A 117 -9.48 9.18 -9.09
N THR A 118 -9.06 10.32 -8.57
CA THR A 118 -7.68 10.61 -8.16
C THR A 118 -7.64 10.81 -6.64
N PRO A 119 -7.44 9.73 -5.87
CA PRO A 119 -7.35 9.85 -4.42
C PRO A 119 -6.09 10.63 -4.01
N ALA A 120 -6.25 11.54 -3.05
CA ALA A 120 -5.17 12.39 -2.55
C ALA A 120 -5.16 12.42 -1.02
N THR A 121 -3.97 12.37 -0.42
CA THR A 121 -3.84 12.53 1.04
C THR A 121 -4.02 13.98 1.45
N THR A 122 -4.62 14.18 2.63
CA THR A 122 -4.79 15.53 3.24
C THR A 122 -3.46 16.18 3.62
N LEU A 123 -2.34 15.47 3.56
CA LEU A 123 -1.01 15.97 3.88
C LEU A 123 -0.35 16.76 2.74
N LEU A 124 -0.93 16.76 1.53
CA LEU A 124 -0.35 17.44 0.37
C LEU A 124 -0.26 18.96 0.60
N ALA A 125 0.88 19.53 0.17
CA ALA A 125 1.09 20.97 0.10
C ALA A 125 0.47 21.55 -1.19
N PRO A 126 0.28 22.89 -1.29
CA PRO A 126 -0.27 23.53 -2.50
C PRO A 126 0.48 23.19 -3.79
N ASP A 127 1.81 23.10 -3.77
CA ASP A 127 2.61 22.73 -4.96
C ASP A 127 2.36 21.28 -5.41
N ASP A 128 2.19 20.38 -4.46
CA ASP A 128 1.80 19.00 -4.76
C ASP A 128 0.40 18.94 -5.39
N LEU A 129 -0.53 19.75 -4.88
CA LEU A 129 -1.90 19.83 -5.42
C LEU A 129 -1.91 20.43 -6.82
N ARG A 130 -1.06 21.43 -7.10
CA ARG A 130 -0.90 21.98 -8.45
C ARG A 130 -0.47 20.89 -9.43
N ASP A 131 0.54 20.11 -9.09
CA ASP A 131 1.00 18.99 -9.92
C ASP A 131 -0.14 17.98 -10.21
N ARG A 132 -0.99 17.68 -9.21
CA ARG A 132 -2.15 16.79 -9.39
C ARG A 132 -3.23 17.40 -10.26
N LEU A 133 -3.52 18.69 -10.10
CA LEU A 133 -4.50 19.40 -10.92
C LEU A 133 -4.07 19.43 -12.40
N ASP A 134 -2.80 19.80 -12.65
CA ASP A 134 -2.27 20.01 -14.00
C ASP A 134 -2.04 18.67 -14.71
N ARG A 135 -1.15 17.81 -14.20
CA ARG A 135 -0.81 16.51 -14.82
C ARG A 135 -1.97 15.51 -14.71
N GLY A 136 -2.72 15.56 -13.61
CA GLY A 136 -3.93 14.80 -13.43
C GLY A 136 -5.09 15.27 -14.29
N GLN A 137 -5.00 16.44 -14.95
CA GLN A 137 -6.09 17.02 -15.77
C GLN A 137 -7.43 17.00 -15.00
N VAL A 138 -7.38 17.42 -13.74
CA VAL A 138 -8.54 17.38 -12.82
C VAL A 138 -9.60 18.39 -13.23
N ARG A 139 -10.85 17.95 -13.28
CA ARG A 139 -12.02 18.79 -13.60
C ARG A 139 -12.92 19.04 -12.40
N HIS A 140 -12.83 18.20 -11.38
CA HIS A 140 -13.65 18.27 -10.18
C HIS A 140 -12.80 18.04 -8.94
N VAL A 141 -13.01 18.83 -7.91
CA VAL A 141 -12.28 18.73 -6.64
C VAL A 141 -13.28 18.54 -5.51
N ILE A 142 -13.09 17.48 -4.71
CA ILE A 142 -13.92 17.15 -3.54
C ILE A 142 -13.00 17.00 -2.34
N ILE A 143 -13.13 17.87 -1.34
CA ILE A 143 -12.21 17.93 -0.19
C ILE A 143 -12.93 18.20 1.12
N GLY A 144 -12.31 17.83 2.24
CA GLY A 144 -12.74 18.28 3.56
C GLY A 144 -12.67 19.80 3.68
N HIS A 145 -13.71 20.43 4.24
CA HIS A 145 -13.82 21.90 4.34
C HIS A 145 -12.61 22.56 5.02
N THR A 146 -11.96 21.87 5.95
CA THR A 146 -10.76 22.35 6.68
C THR A 146 -9.51 22.48 5.81
N HIS A 147 -9.54 21.99 4.57
CA HIS A 147 -8.41 22.00 3.65
C HIS A 147 -8.57 22.98 2.47
N THR A 148 -9.65 23.74 2.43
CA THR A 148 -9.95 24.67 1.31
C THR A 148 -8.93 25.78 1.16
N GLU A 149 -8.28 26.20 2.23
CA GLU A 149 -7.22 27.20 2.21
C GLU A 149 -6.03 26.81 1.30
N LYS A 150 -5.73 25.50 1.17
CA LYS A 150 -4.67 24.98 0.29
C LYS A 150 -4.93 25.28 -1.19
N PHE A 151 -6.18 25.55 -1.56
CA PHE A 151 -6.61 25.84 -2.92
C PHE A 151 -6.72 27.34 -3.23
N THR A 152 -6.45 28.23 -2.27
CA THR A 152 -6.54 29.68 -2.45
C THR A 152 -5.58 30.19 -3.55
N SER A 153 -4.40 29.62 -3.63
CA SER A 153 -3.37 29.93 -4.63
C SER A 153 -3.39 29.03 -5.87
N LEU A 154 -4.46 28.22 -6.02
CA LEU A 154 -4.59 27.23 -7.10
C LEU A 154 -5.78 27.60 -8.00
N PRO A 155 -5.64 28.61 -8.86
CA PRO A 155 -6.69 28.93 -9.84
C PRO A 155 -6.78 27.81 -10.88
N GLY A 156 -7.99 27.61 -11.43
CA GLY A 156 -8.23 26.61 -12.47
C GLY A 156 -9.71 26.49 -12.78
N ASP A 157 -9.99 25.93 -13.96
CA ASP A 157 -11.35 25.64 -14.42
C ASP A 157 -11.77 24.25 -13.93
N TYR A 158 -12.03 24.12 -12.64
CA TYR A 158 -12.55 22.92 -12.00
C TYR A 158 -13.65 23.26 -10.99
N THR A 159 -14.63 22.37 -10.83
CA THR A 159 -15.66 22.53 -9.81
C THR A 159 -15.05 22.29 -8.41
N ARG A 160 -15.61 22.94 -7.41
CA ARG A 160 -15.11 22.92 -6.03
C ARG A 160 -16.21 22.47 -5.09
N THR A 161 -16.00 21.35 -4.42
CA THR A 161 -16.95 20.75 -3.49
C THR A 161 -16.28 20.51 -2.13
N THR A 162 -16.93 20.93 -1.05
CA THR A 162 -16.53 20.65 0.33
C THR A 162 -17.34 19.54 0.94
N VAL A 163 -16.74 18.89 1.94
CA VAL A 163 -17.39 17.94 2.84
C VAL A 163 -17.21 18.43 4.28
N GLY A 164 -18.23 18.31 5.10
CA GLY A 164 -18.20 18.59 6.54
C GLY A 164 -18.42 20.06 6.91
N GLY A 165 -18.58 20.97 5.94
CA GLY A 165 -18.87 22.38 6.24
C GLY A 165 -18.93 23.27 5.01
N ALA A 166 -19.68 24.38 5.15
CA ALA A 166 -19.84 25.38 4.10
C ALA A 166 -18.61 26.29 4.01
N VAL A 167 -18.14 26.53 2.78
CA VAL A 167 -17.09 27.50 2.47
C VAL A 167 -17.51 28.35 1.28
N ALA A 168 -17.32 29.67 1.35
CA ALA A 168 -17.69 30.58 0.28
C ALA A 168 -17.01 30.20 -1.05
N GLY A 169 -17.79 30.10 -2.13
CA GLY A 169 -17.32 29.72 -3.46
C GLY A 169 -17.12 28.19 -3.66
N TRP A 170 -17.55 27.38 -2.70
CA TRP A 170 -17.55 25.93 -2.78
C TRP A 170 -18.96 25.36 -2.66
N GLN A 171 -19.26 24.31 -3.40
CA GLN A 171 -20.48 23.52 -3.23
C GLN A 171 -20.34 22.64 -1.98
N GLN A 172 -21.45 22.18 -1.41
CA GLN A 172 -21.46 21.26 -0.27
C GLN A 172 -21.95 19.90 -0.71
N LEU A 173 -21.15 18.84 -0.48
CA LEU A 173 -21.52 17.46 -0.84
C LEU A 173 -22.79 17.00 -0.12
N GLU A 174 -23.06 17.52 1.08
CA GLU A 174 -24.24 17.18 1.89
C GLU A 174 -25.56 17.47 1.17
N GLN A 175 -25.58 18.39 0.20
CA GLN A 175 -26.74 18.64 -0.65
C GLN A 175 -27.12 17.41 -1.50
N ALA A 176 -26.15 16.54 -1.80
CA ALA A 176 -26.39 15.32 -2.55
C ALA A 176 -27.39 14.38 -1.88
N TYR A 177 -27.45 14.37 -0.56
CA TYR A 177 -28.35 13.47 0.19
C TYR A 177 -29.84 13.83 0.11
N GLN A 178 -30.19 14.88 -0.65
CA GLN A 178 -31.57 15.21 -1.02
C GLN A 178 -31.96 14.64 -2.40
N GLU A 179 -30.99 14.14 -3.16
CA GLU A 179 -31.22 13.55 -4.48
C GLU A 179 -31.88 12.16 -4.37
N SER A 180 -32.32 11.65 -5.52
CA SER A 180 -32.92 10.30 -5.61
C SER A 180 -31.94 9.22 -5.14
N THR A 181 -32.45 8.27 -4.37
CA THR A 181 -31.74 7.04 -3.98
C THR A 181 -31.66 6.01 -5.11
N GLU A 182 -32.33 6.26 -6.24
CA GLU A 182 -32.23 5.44 -7.45
C GLU A 182 -31.29 6.12 -8.45
N PHE A 183 -30.45 5.34 -9.12
CA PHE A 183 -29.51 5.82 -10.12
C PHE A 183 -29.58 4.97 -11.39
N ALA A 184 -29.60 5.64 -12.54
CA ALA A 184 -29.47 5.01 -13.85
C ALA A 184 -28.22 5.56 -14.56
N PRO A 185 -27.30 4.73 -15.03
CA PRO A 185 -26.11 5.17 -15.75
C PRO A 185 -26.48 5.75 -17.14
N ASP A 186 -25.64 6.66 -17.63
CA ASP A 186 -25.83 7.28 -18.96
C ASP A 186 -25.44 6.36 -20.14
N GLY A 187 -25.08 5.13 -19.83
CA GLY A 187 -24.72 4.09 -20.82
C GLY A 187 -23.77 3.06 -20.22
N PRO A 188 -23.42 2.02 -21.00
CA PRO A 188 -22.53 0.96 -20.53
C PRO A 188 -21.12 1.49 -20.22
N THR A 189 -20.47 0.91 -19.22
CA THR A 189 -19.06 1.17 -18.89
C THR A 189 -18.23 0.00 -19.44
N LEU A 190 -17.22 0.29 -20.25
CA LEU A 190 -16.31 -0.76 -20.71
C LEU A 190 -15.38 -1.19 -19.58
N ALA A 191 -15.08 -2.48 -19.50
CA ALA A 191 -14.14 -3.03 -18.52
C ALA A 191 -12.74 -2.39 -18.61
N THR A 192 -12.38 -1.88 -19.78
CA THR A 192 -11.11 -1.21 -20.09
C THR A 192 -11.13 0.29 -19.88
N ASP A 193 -12.31 0.92 -19.60
CA ASP A 193 -12.39 2.34 -19.33
C ASP A 193 -11.56 2.70 -18.08
N PRO A 194 -10.91 3.87 -18.04
CA PRO A 194 -10.19 4.34 -16.86
C PRO A 194 -11.11 4.47 -15.64
N GLN A 195 -10.59 4.12 -14.44
CA GLN A 195 -11.32 4.19 -13.17
C GLN A 195 -10.56 4.97 -12.09
N LEU A 196 -9.27 4.69 -11.93
CA LEU A 196 -8.43 5.23 -10.87
C LEU A 196 -7.13 5.77 -11.43
N LEU A 197 -6.69 6.92 -10.94
CA LEU A 197 -5.42 7.54 -11.25
C LEU A 197 -4.67 7.84 -9.95
N TYR A 198 -3.57 7.13 -9.71
CA TYR A 198 -2.75 7.32 -8.53
C TYR A 198 -1.45 8.06 -8.83
N PHE A 199 -1.15 9.05 -7.99
CA PHE A 199 0.17 9.66 -7.95
C PHE A 199 1.03 8.92 -6.95
N THR A 200 2.03 8.18 -7.43
CA THR A 200 2.93 7.39 -6.58
C THR A 200 4.29 8.06 -6.44
N SER A 201 4.85 8.02 -5.24
CA SER A 201 6.23 8.46 -5.03
C SER A 201 7.19 7.51 -5.79
N GLY A 202 7.85 8.03 -6.81
CA GLY A 202 8.92 7.32 -7.53
C GLY A 202 10.29 7.65 -6.96
N THR A 203 11.32 6.96 -7.47
CA THR A 203 12.73 7.30 -7.25
C THR A 203 13.14 8.59 -7.99
N THR A 204 12.26 9.10 -8.87
CA THR A 204 12.41 10.35 -9.62
C THR A 204 11.85 11.55 -8.84
N SER A 205 12.17 12.77 -9.29
CA SER A 205 11.73 14.02 -8.66
C SER A 205 10.21 14.24 -8.70
N LYS A 206 9.49 13.61 -9.64
CA LYS A 206 8.04 13.76 -9.80
C LYS A 206 7.31 12.43 -9.59
N PRO A 207 6.10 12.43 -8.99
CA PRO A 207 5.26 11.24 -8.86
C PRO A 207 4.91 10.64 -10.23
N LYS A 208 4.82 9.30 -10.31
CA LYS A 208 4.27 8.59 -11.47
C LYS A 208 2.74 8.58 -11.40
N LEU A 209 2.07 8.65 -12.55
CA LEU A 209 0.61 8.61 -12.66
C LEU A 209 0.14 7.22 -13.09
N VAL A 210 -0.14 6.37 -12.13
CA VAL A 210 -0.59 4.98 -12.36
C VAL A 210 -2.07 4.96 -12.70
N LEU A 211 -2.42 4.52 -13.92
CA LEU A 211 -3.79 4.47 -14.41
C LEU A 211 -4.35 3.05 -14.38
N HIS A 212 -5.47 2.87 -13.70
CA HIS A 212 -6.21 1.61 -13.63
C HIS A 212 -7.55 1.67 -14.33
N SER A 213 -7.99 0.51 -14.86
CA SER A 213 -9.26 0.36 -15.55
C SER A 213 -10.40 -0.05 -14.61
N GLN A 214 -11.63 -0.02 -15.13
CA GLN A 214 -12.85 -0.46 -14.42
C GLN A 214 -12.79 -1.92 -13.97
N GLN A 215 -12.00 -2.78 -14.60
CA GLN A 215 -11.79 -4.16 -14.15
C GLN A 215 -10.50 -4.37 -13.38
N SER A 216 -9.43 -3.59 -13.63
CA SER A 216 -8.10 -3.97 -13.13
C SER A 216 -8.03 -3.98 -11.60
N TYR A 217 -8.53 -2.97 -10.91
CA TYR A 217 -8.54 -3.00 -9.45
C TYR A 217 -9.63 -3.92 -8.88
N PRO A 218 -10.90 -3.85 -9.28
CA PRO A 218 -11.89 -4.77 -8.71
C PRO A 218 -11.52 -6.24 -8.84
N VAL A 219 -11.10 -6.68 -10.04
CA VAL A 219 -10.70 -8.07 -10.29
C VAL A 219 -9.32 -8.37 -9.67
N GLY A 220 -8.37 -7.45 -9.81
CA GLY A 220 -7.03 -7.61 -9.22
C GLY A 220 -7.09 -7.76 -7.70
N HIS A 221 -8.06 -7.08 -7.03
CA HIS A 221 -8.25 -7.20 -5.60
C HIS A 221 -8.99 -8.47 -5.15
N LEU A 222 -9.37 -9.36 -6.03
CA LEU A 222 -9.71 -10.74 -5.68
C LEU A 222 -8.47 -11.48 -5.15
N SER A 223 -7.29 -11.23 -5.72
CA SER A 223 -6.03 -11.75 -5.16
C SER A 223 -5.72 -11.18 -3.78
N THR A 224 -5.98 -9.88 -3.58
CA THR A 224 -5.82 -9.22 -2.27
C THR A 224 -6.80 -9.79 -1.25
N MET A 225 -8.06 -9.97 -1.60
CA MET A 225 -9.06 -10.62 -0.76
C MET A 225 -8.61 -12.03 -0.34
N TYR A 226 -8.09 -12.81 -1.29
CA TYR A 226 -7.58 -14.15 -1.07
C TYR A 226 -6.36 -14.16 -0.12
N TRP A 227 -5.39 -13.29 -0.36
CA TRP A 227 -4.22 -13.13 0.50
C TRP A 227 -4.58 -12.70 1.92
N LEU A 228 -5.46 -11.70 2.07
CA LEU A 228 -5.96 -11.27 3.37
C LEU A 228 -6.74 -12.36 4.09
N GLY A 229 -7.28 -13.33 3.37
CA GLY A 229 -8.09 -14.41 3.90
C GLY A 229 -9.49 -13.98 4.34
N LEU A 230 -10.03 -12.94 3.70
CA LEU A 230 -11.31 -12.34 4.05
C LEU A 230 -12.49 -13.26 3.75
N GLN A 231 -13.48 -13.23 4.64
CA GLN A 231 -14.71 -13.99 4.53
C GLN A 231 -15.93 -13.08 4.72
N PRO A 232 -17.11 -13.49 4.21
CA PRO A 232 -18.35 -12.77 4.46
C PRO A 232 -18.60 -12.61 5.97
N GLY A 233 -18.91 -11.38 6.39
CA GLY A 233 -19.19 -11.05 7.78
C GLY A 233 -17.98 -10.75 8.65
N ASP A 234 -16.76 -10.79 8.10
CA ASP A 234 -15.58 -10.28 8.81
C ASP A 234 -15.72 -8.79 9.13
N VAL A 235 -15.12 -8.39 10.25
CA VAL A 235 -14.86 -6.99 10.58
C VAL A 235 -13.39 -6.76 10.28
N HIS A 236 -13.10 -6.13 9.14
CA HIS A 236 -11.77 -5.94 8.62
C HIS A 236 -11.25 -4.54 8.91
N TRP A 237 -10.13 -4.45 9.62
CA TRP A 237 -9.42 -3.21 9.85
C TRP A 237 -8.11 -3.18 9.05
N ASN A 238 -7.95 -2.18 8.20
CA ASN A 238 -6.68 -1.87 7.58
C ASN A 238 -6.19 -0.50 8.05
N ILE A 239 -5.03 -0.46 8.69
CA ILE A 239 -4.41 0.80 9.13
C ILE A 239 -3.67 1.40 7.94
N SER A 240 -4.33 2.32 7.26
CA SER A 240 -3.80 3.07 6.12
C SER A 240 -4.56 4.38 5.98
N SER A 241 -3.92 5.41 5.43
CA SER A 241 -4.56 6.69 5.18
C SER A 241 -5.18 6.76 3.80
N PRO A 242 -6.32 7.45 3.63
CA PRO A 242 -6.87 7.78 2.31
C PRO A 242 -5.85 8.51 1.43
N GLY A 243 -5.97 8.33 0.12
CA GLY A 243 -5.02 8.88 -0.86
C GLY A 243 -3.88 7.92 -1.24
N TRP A 244 -3.67 6.85 -0.47
CA TRP A 244 -2.73 5.79 -0.81
C TRP A 244 -3.46 4.58 -1.40
N ALA A 245 -2.83 3.91 -2.38
CA ALA A 245 -3.41 2.74 -3.02
C ALA A 245 -3.76 1.63 -2.01
N LYS A 246 -2.93 1.40 -1.00
CA LYS A 246 -3.19 0.42 0.06
C LYS A 246 -4.53 0.64 0.78
N HIS A 247 -4.97 1.90 0.93
CA HIS A 247 -6.30 2.19 1.48
C HIS A 247 -7.40 1.63 0.56
N THR A 248 -7.32 1.91 -0.74
CA THR A 248 -8.29 1.39 -1.71
C THR A 248 -8.26 -0.13 -1.81
N TRP A 249 -7.09 -0.76 -1.64
CA TRP A 249 -6.98 -2.21 -1.60
C TRP A 249 -7.78 -2.84 -0.45
N SER A 250 -7.50 -2.37 0.76
CA SER A 250 -7.95 -3.01 2.00
C SER A 250 -9.01 -2.23 2.78
N CYS A 251 -9.37 -1.01 2.38
CA CYS A 251 -10.50 -0.25 2.91
C CYS A 251 -11.56 0.03 1.84
N PHE A 252 -11.56 -0.72 0.72
CA PHE A 252 -12.58 -0.58 -0.32
C PHE A 252 -12.82 -1.90 -1.06
N PHE A 253 -11.96 -2.28 -2.04
CA PHE A 253 -12.24 -3.40 -2.92
C PHE A 253 -12.18 -4.76 -2.22
N ALA A 254 -11.07 -5.13 -1.59
CA ALA A 254 -10.90 -6.48 -1.04
C ALA A 254 -11.96 -6.83 0.02
N PRO A 255 -12.26 -5.99 1.04
CA PRO A 255 -13.28 -6.32 2.01
C PRO A 255 -14.69 -6.36 1.40
N TRP A 256 -15.05 -5.46 0.51
CA TRP A 256 -16.36 -5.50 -0.12
C TRP A 256 -16.50 -6.60 -1.17
N ASN A 257 -15.42 -6.99 -1.85
CA ASN A 257 -15.41 -8.22 -2.65
C ASN A 257 -15.75 -9.45 -1.81
N ALA A 258 -15.27 -9.49 -0.57
CA ALA A 258 -15.53 -10.59 0.37
C ALA A 258 -16.92 -10.53 1.03
N GLY A 259 -17.60 -9.40 0.99
CA GLY A 259 -18.82 -9.17 1.78
C GLY A 259 -18.52 -8.95 3.28
N ALA A 260 -17.35 -8.37 3.59
CA ALA A 260 -16.89 -8.01 4.92
C ALA A 260 -17.24 -6.56 5.27
N THR A 261 -17.27 -6.23 6.56
CA THR A 261 -17.41 -4.87 7.07
C THR A 261 -16.03 -4.20 7.05
N ILE A 262 -15.92 -3.03 6.41
CA ILE A 262 -14.76 -2.16 6.56
C ILE A 262 -14.85 -1.49 7.93
N PHE A 263 -13.85 -1.70 8.77
CA PHE A 263 -13.74 -1.06 10.08
C PHE A 263 -12.66 0.03 10.04
N ILE A 264 -12.97 1.18 10.60
CA ILE A 264 -12.09 2.34 10.70
C ILE A 264 -12.10 2.84 12.15
N PHE A 265 -10.92 3.12 12.67
CA PHE A 265 -10.76 3.88 13.91
C PHE A 265 -9.98 5.16 13.63
N ASN A 266 -10.64 6.31 13.86
CA ASN A 266 -10.04 7.63 13.73
C ASN A 266 -9.41 8.05 15.05
N TYR A 267 -8.14 8.43 15.01
CA TYR A 267 -7.37 8.93 16.14
C TYR A 267 -6.54 10.14 15.72
N SER A 268 -6.34 11.05 16.65
CA SER A 268 -5.51 12.25 16.46
C SER A 268 -4.02 11.90 16.54
N ARG A 269 -3.66 10.99 17.44
CA ARG A 269 -2.31 10.49 17.63
C ARG A 269 -2.31 8.97 17.78
N PHE A 270 -1.41 8.29 17.06
CA PHE A 270 -1.23 6.87 17.21
C PHE A 270 -0.71 6.51 18.62
N THR A 271 -1.39 5.58 19.29
CA THR A 271 -0.88 4.89 20.48
C THR A 271 -1.19 3.41 20.36
N ALA A 272 -0.19 2.56 20.63
CA ALA A 272 -0.34 1.12 20.54
C ALA A 272 -1.48 0.59 21.42
N ALA A 273 -1.58 1.11 22.66
CA ALA A 273 -2.64 0.73 23.60
C ALA A 273 -4.04 1.02 23.04
N ALA A 274 -4.31 2.22 22.48
CA ALA A 274 -5.62 2.55 21.91
C ALA A 274 -6.00 1.66 20.73
N ILE A 275 -5.02 1.28 19.89
CA ILE A 275 -5.24 0.34 18.78
C ILE A 275 -5.63 -1.03 19.33
N LEU A 276 -4.87 -1.57 20.29
CA LEU A 276 -5.11 -2.88 20.90
C LEU A 276 -6.44 -2.96 21.65
N GLU A 277 -6.77 -1.93 22.43
CA GLU A 277 -8.06 -1.81 23.11
C GLU A 277 -9.23 -1.77 22.11
N THR A 278 -9.07 -1.05 21.01
CA THR A 278 -10.08 -0.96 19.94
C THR A 278 -10.28 -2.30 19.23
N LEU A 279 -9.19 -3.04 18.94
CA LEU A 279 -9.26 -4.41 18.39
C LEU A 279 -10.15 -5.32 19.24
N VAL A 280 -9.96 -5.27 20.56
CA VAL A 280 -10.74 -6.07 21.52
C VAL A 280 -12.19 -5.58 21.61
N ARG A 281 -12.37 -4.27 21.87
CA ARG A 281 -13.70 -3.66 22.07
C ARG A 281 -14.62 -3.83 20.87
N CYS A 282 -14.08 -3.65 19.67
CA CYS A 282 -14.85 -3.73 18.42
C CYS A 282 -14.88 -5.14 17.82
N SER A 283 -14.28 -6.13 18.49
CA SER A 283 -14.24 -7.52 18.01
C SER A 283 -13.78 -7.64 16.55
N VAL A 284 -12.74 -6.90 16.20
CA VAL A 284 -12.13 -6.95 14.85
C VAL A 284 -11.65 -8.37 14.57
N THR A 285 -11.99 -8.90 13.39
CA THR A 285 -11.67 -10.30 13.03
C THR A 285 -10.44 -10.42 12.13
N THR A 286 -10.09 -9.37 11.41
CA THR A 286 -8.93 -9.34 10.52
C THR A 286 -8.24 -7.98 10.58
N LEU A 287 -6.90 -7.97 10.68
CA LEU A 287 -6.11 -6.75 10.76
C LEU A 287 -4.99 -6.75 9.71
N CYS A 288 -4.95 -5.71 8.90
CA CYS A 288 -3.83 -5.40 8.00
C CYS A 288 -3.18 -4.10 8.44
N ALA A 289 -1.88 -4.11 8.68
CA ALA A 289 -1.14 -2.91 9.09
C ALA A 289 0.28 -2.89 8.50
N PRO A 290 0.90 -1.71 8.35
CA PRO A 290 2.30 -1.63 7.96
C PRO A 290 3.22 -2.25 9.02
N PRO A 291 4.38 -2.79 8.65
CA PRO A 291 5.39 -3.28 9.60
C PRO A 291 5.78 -2.27 10.67
N THR A 292 5.81 -0.97 10.33
CA THR A 292 6.03 0.09 11.31
C THR A 292 4.98 0.07 12.44
N VAL A 293 3.71 -0.10 12.11
CA VAL A 293 2.64 -0.23 13.12
C VAL A 293 2.84 -1.48 13.96
N TRP A 294 3.15 -2.62 13.34
CA TRP A 294 3.41 -3.87 14.05
C TRP A 294 4.58 -3.73 15.04
N ARG A 295 5.68 -3.07 14.65
CA ARG A 295 6.80 -2.77 15.56
C ARG A 295 6.39 -1.92 16.77
N MET A 296 5.41 -1.03 16.59
CA MET A 296 4.88 -0.23 17.71
C MET A 296 3.95 -1.07 18.60
N LEU A 297 3.13 -1.94 18.02
CA LEU A 297 2.20 -2.80 18.78
C LEU A 297 2.93 -3.78 19.69
N ILE A 298 4.03 -4.40 19.23
CA ILE A 298 4.80 -5.37 20.02
C ILE A 298 5.59 -4.73 21.18
N GLN A 299 5.61 -3.40 21.31
CA GLN A 299 6.16 -2.74 22.51
C GLN A 299 5.21 -2.87 23.73
N GLU A 300 3.94 -3.19 23.49
CA GLU A 300 2.97 -3.51 24.53
C GLU A 300 2.99 -5.02 24.85
N ASP A 301 2.58 -5.39 26.05
CA ASP A 301 2.35 -6.80 26.37
C ASP A 301 1.06 -7.29 25.69
N LEU A 302 1.19 -7.83 24.49
CA LEU A 302 0.08 -8.28 23.65
C LEU A 302 -0.82 -9.31 24.34
N ARG A 303 -0.30 -10.09 25.32
CA ARG A 303 -1.06 -11.11 26.06
C ARG A 303 -2.16 -10.51 26.95
N LYS A 304 -2.08 -9.22 27.24
CA LYS A 304 -3.14 -8.50 27.99
C LYS A 304 -4.39 -8.23 27.15
N TYR A 305 -4.31 -8.38 25.83
CA TYR A 305 -5.38 -8.05 24.91
C TYR A 305 -5.97 -9.32 24.30
N PRO A 306 -7.16 -9.77 24.78
CA PRO A 306 -7.82 -10.97 24.27
C PRO A 306 -8.51 -10.70 22.94
N VAL A 307 -7.75 -10.56 21.88
CA VAL A 307 -8.24 -10.26 20.52
C VAL A 307 -9.02 -11.43 19.93
N LYS A 308 -9.96 -11.11 19.03
CA LYS A 308 -10.74 -12.09 18.25
C LYS A 308 -10.27 -12.19 16.80
N VAL A 309 -9.10 -11.65 16.51
CA VAL A 309 -8.57 -11.66 15.14
C VAL A 309 -8.26 -13.08 14.69
N ARG A 310 -8.57 -13.36 13.44
CA ARG A 310 -8.28 -14.63 12.77
C ARG A 310 -7.13 -14.50 11.78
N GLU A 311 -7.02 -13.34 11.13
CA GLU A 311 -5.99 -13.06 10.13
C GLU A 311 -5.23 -11.78 10.50
N LEU A 312 -3.91 -11.88 10.48
CA LEU A 312 -3.00 -10.78 10.72
C LEU A 312 -2.06 -10.62 9.53
N ILE A 313 -1.99 -9.41 8.98
CA ILE A 313 -1.25 -9.13 7.76
C ILE A 313 -0.34 -7.92 7.93
N GLY A 314 0.92 -8.09 7.53
CA GLY A 314 1.88 -7.02 7.31
C GLY A 314 1.96 -6.66 5.83
N ALA A 315 1.93 -5.38 5.47
CA ALA A 315 2.03 -4.95 4.09
C ALA A 315 2.57 -3.54 3.90
N GLY A 316 3.28 -3.33 2.79
CA GLY A 316 3.80 -2.02 2.37
C GLY A 316 5.29 -1.82 2.58
N GLU A 317 5.91 -2.62 3.43
CA GLU A 317 7.33 -2.73 3.70
C GLU A 317 7.65 -4.18 4.02
N PRO A 318 8.91 -4.62 3.90
CA PRO A 318 9.28 -5.96 4.34
C PRO A 318 9.07 -6.16 5.85
N LEU A 319 8.56 -7.33 6.21
CA LEU A 319 8.21 -7.68 7.58
C LEU A 319 9.36 -8.44 8.27
N ASN A 320 9.77 -7.95 9.43
CA ASN A 320 10.83 -8.59 10.22
C ASN A 320 10.31 -9.89 10.86
N PRO A 321 11.05 -11.02 10.75
CA PRO A 321 10.69 -12.29 11.38
C PRO A 321 10.45 -12.21 12.89
N GLU A 322 11.22 -11.41 13.62
CA GLU A 322 11.06 -11.23 15.07
C GLU A 322 9.66 -10.70 15.44
N VAL A 323 9.11 -9.79 14.65
CA VAL A 323 7.75 -9.27 14.86
C VAL A 323 6.72 -10.39 14.70
N ILE A 324 6.92 -11.28 13.71
CA ILE A 324 6.04 -12.43 13.47
C ILE A 324 6.05 -13.36 14.68
N ASP A 325 7.25 -13.67 15.21
CA ASP A 325 7.42 -14.60 16.33
C ASP A 325 6.78 -14.05 17.62
N GLN A 326 6.99 -12.77 17.95
CA GLN A 326 6.39 -12.14 19.12
C GLN A 326 4.86 -12.12 19.07
N VAL A 327 4.26 -11.78 17.91
CA VAL A 327 2.81 -11.81 17.73
C VAL A 327 2.28 -13.24 17.85
N LYS A 328 2.97 -14.22 17.26
CA LYS A 328 2.59 -15.64 17.32
C LYS A 328 2.66 -16.19 18.74
N GLU A 329 3.69 -15.83 19.50
CA GLU A 329 3.83 -16.22 20.90
C GLU A 329 2.68 -15.66 21.75
N ALA A 330 2.31 -14.39 21.53
CA ALA A 330 1.30 -13.73 22.32
C ALA A 330 -0.14 -14.17 22.00
N TRP A 331 -0.48 -14.35 20.72
CA TRP A 331 -1.85 -14.59 20.25
C TRP A 331 -2.08 -15.94 19.59
N GLY A 332 -1.02 -16.73 19.35
CA GLY A 332 -1.11 -18.01 18.64
C GLY A 332 -1.39 -17.89 17.15
N ILE A 333 -1.33 -16.68 16.59
CA ILE A 333 -1.67 -16.37 15.20
C ILE A 333 -0.42 -15.90 14.48
N THR A 334 -0.15 -16.47 13.31
CA THR A 334 1.01 -16.06 12.50
C THR A 334 0.68 -14.82 11.69
N LEU A 335 1.45 -13.75 11.89
CA LEU A 335 1.42 -12.56 11.07
C LEU A 335 2.00 -12.89 9.69
N ARG A 336 1.24 -12.61 8.62
CA ARG A 336 1.57 -12.99 7.25
C ARG A 336 2.00 -11.78 6.43
N ASP A 337 3.03 -11.95 5.62
CA ASP A 337 3.56 -10.93 4.71
C ASP A 337 3.04 -11.13 3.28
N GLY A 338 3.19 -10.10 2.45
CA GLY A 338 2.89 -10.14 1.03
C GLY A 338 3.41 -8.89 0.31
N PHE A 339 3.44 -9.00 -1.01
CA PHE A 339 4.00 -7.99 -1.89
C PHE A 339 3.03 -7.62 -3.02
N GLY A 340 3.01 -6.35 -3.32
CA GLY A 340 2.33 -5.78 -4.46
C GLY A 340 2.69 -4.31 -4.61
N GLN A 341 2.24 -3.72 -5.69
CA GLN A 341 2.49 -2.32 -6.03
C GLN A 341 1.17 -1.63 -6.35
N THR A 342 1.18 -0.29 -6.38
CA THR A 342 0.03 0.47 -6.89
C THR A 342 -0.32 0.01 -8.31
N GLU A 343 0.69 -0.32 -9.08
CA GLU A 343 0.61 -0.78 -10.47
C GLU A 343 -0.03 -2.17 -10.64
N THR A 344 -0.04 -3.02 -9.59
CA THR A 344 -0.34 -4.46 -9.77
C THR A 344 -1.38 -5.06 -8.83
N THR A 345 -1.72 -4.48 -7.70
CA THR A 345 -2.39 -5.13 -6.57
C THR A 345 -1.50 -6.17 -5.85
N ALA A 346 -2.04 -7.06 -5.00
CA ALA A 346 -1.26 -8.11 -4.34
C ALA A 346 -0.90 -9.22 -5.32
N GLN A 347 0.40 -9.38 -5.62
CA GLN A 347 0.89 -10.35 -6.61
C GLN A 347 1.66 -11.53 -6.01
N VAL A 348 2.18 -11.36 -4.79
CA VAL A 348 2.84 -12.40 -3.99
C VAL A 348 2.30 -12.33 -2.57
N GLY A 349 2.09 -13.44 -1.90
CA GLY A 349 1.62 -13.41 -0.51
C GLY A 349 1.65 -14.76 0.18
N ASN A 350 1.76 -14.71 1.50
CA ASN A 350 1.47 -15.82 2.37
C ASN A 350 -0.05 -15.86 2.59
N SER A 351 -0.80 -16.65 1.80
CA SER A 351 -2.25 -16.78 1.95
C SER A 351 -2.61 -17.77 3.07
N PRO A 352 -3.85 -17.76 3.58
CA PRO A 352 -4.31 -18.80 4.49
C PRO A 352 -4.12 -20.21 3.91
N GLY A 353 -3.78 -21.17 4.75
CA GLY A 353 -3.56 -22.56 4.32
C GLY A 353 -2.18 -22.86 3.74
N GLN A 354 -1.34 -21.84 3.54
CA GLN A 354 0.08 -22.05 3.24
C GLN A 354 0.90 -22.09 4.56
N PRO A 355 1.91 -22.96 4.67
CA PRO A 355 2.93 -22.80 5.69
C PRO A 355 3.61 -21.43 5.52
N VAL A 356 3.69 -20.63 6.57
CA VAL A 356 4.39 -19.34 6.50
C VAL A 356 5.89 -19.61 6.65
N LYS A 357 6.67 -19.19 5.66
CA LYS A 357 8.13 -19.22 5.70
C LYS A 357 8.64 -17.86 6.13
N LEU A 358 9.25 -17.79 7.31
CA LEU A 358 9.74 -16.53 7.87
C LEU A 358 10.75 -15.85 6.94
N GLY A 359 10.63 -14.55 6.77
CA GLY A 359 11.45 -13.76 5.86
C GLY A 359 11.03 -13.82 4.39
N SER A 360 10.06 -14.69 4.03
CA SER A 360 9.49 -14.75 2.68
C SER A 360 8.21 -13.94 2.59
N MET A 361 8.03 -13.24 1.47
CA MET A 361 6.77 -12.58 1.11
C MET A 361 5.65 -13.57 0.77
N GLY A 362 5.96 -14.85 0.65
CA GLY A 362 5.02 -15.91 0.24
C GLY A 362 5.23 -16.37 -1.19
N ARG A 363 4.16 -16.84 -1.81
CA ARG A 363 4.13 -17.42 -3.16
C ARG A 363 3.26 -16.57 -4.10
N PRO A 364 3.38 -16.72 -5.43
CA PRO A 364 2.54 -15.99 -6.39
C PRO A 364 1.04 -16.15 -6.08
N MET A 365 0.28 -15.06 -6.19
CA MET A 365 -1.17 -15.08 -5.97
C MET A 365 -1.93 -15.62 -7.18
N PRO A 366 -3.13 -16.20 -6.98
CA PRO A 366 -3.99 -16.61 -8.09
C PRO A 366 -4.22 -15.47 -9.07
N GLY A 367 -4.02 -15.76 -10.37
CA GLY A 367 -4.14 -14.77 -11.45
C GLY A 367 -2.84 -14.03 -11.81
N TYR A 368 -1.72 -14.32 -11.12
CA TYR A 368 -0.41 -13.71 -11.38
C TYR A 368 0.63 -14.77 -11.76
N GLN A 369 1.23 -14.62 -12.93
CA GLN A 369 2.40 -15.40 -13.36
C GLN A 369 3.67 -14.57 -13.05
N VAL A 370 4.24 -14.82 -11.87
CA VAL A 370 5.46 -14.12 -11.41
C VAL A 370 6.69 -14.88 -11.89
N ARG A 371 7.67 -14.15 -12.43
CA ARG A 371 8.98 -14.64 -12.84
C ARG A 371 10.06 -13.78 -12.20
N LEU A 372 11.19 -14.36 -11.89
CA LEU A 372 12.39 -13.59 -11.57
C LEU A 372 13.28 -13.53 -12.82
N VAL A 373 13.67 -12.33 -13.22
CA VAL A 373 14.45 -12.10 -14.44
C VAL A 373 15.81 -11.52 -14.06
N ASP A 374 16.88 -12.18 -14.48
CA ASP A 374 18.25 -11.75 -14.21
C ASP A 374 18.68 -10.56 -15.10
N MET A 375 19.92 -10.10 -14.93
CA MET A 375 20.48 -8.97 -15.69
C MET A 375 20.67 -9.28 -17.19
N ASP A 376 20.70 -10.57 -17.57
CA ASP A 376 20.80 -11.02 -18.95
C ASP A 376 19.42 -11.19 -19.61
N GLY A 377 18.34 -10.88 -18.89
CA GLY A 377 16.97 -11.00 -19.36
C GLY A 377 16.42 -12.45 -19.31
N ARG A 378 17.06 -13.35 -18.56
CA ARG A 378 16.65 -14.75 -18.45
C ARG A 378 15.89 -15.00 -17.16
N VAL A 379 14.93 -15.91 -17.22
CA VAL A 379 14.26 -16.41 -16.01
C VAL A 379 15.27 -17.18 -15.16
N ALA A 380 15.38 -16.81 -13.88
CA ALA A 380 16.36 -17.33 -12.92
C ALA A 380 15.74 -17.49 -11.52
N GLU A 381 16.49 -18.07 -10.59
CA GLU A 381 16.07 -18.20 -9.17
C GLU A 381 16.31 -16.90 -8.37
N GLU A 382 17.10 -15.98 -8.89
CA GLU A 382 17.31 -14.63 -8.34
C GLU A 382 17.28 -13.60 -9.46
N GLY A 383 16.53 -12.51 -9.26
CA GLY A 383 16.40 -11.45 -10.25
C GLY A 383 15.34 -10.44 -9.90
N GLU A 384 15.00 -9.62 -10.88
CA GLU A 384 13.90 -8.67 -10.78
C GLU A 384 12.55 -9.42 -10.80
N ILE A 385 11.64 -9.04 -9.92
CA ILE A 385 10.26 -9.56 -9.92
C ILE A 385 9.56 -9.01 -11.17
N CYS A 386 9.11 -9.91 -12.03
CA CYS A 386 8.44 -9.56 -13.27
C CYS A 386 7.11 -10.30 -13.41
N LEU A 387 6.14 -9.69 -14.10
CA LEU A 387 4.88 -10.32 -14.48
C LEU A 387 4.91 -10.66 -15.97
N ASP A 388 4.55 -11.89 -16.31
CA ASP A 388 4.50 -12.36 -17.68
C ASP A 388 3.35 -11.67 -18.45
N LEU A 389 3.68 -10.92 -19.50
CA LEU A 389 2.71 -10.20 -20.32
C LEU A 389 2.02 -11.09 -21.37
N ALA A 390 2.52 -12.32 -21.64
CA ALA A 390 1.80 -13.28 -22.47
C ALA A 390 0.50 -13.75 -21.79
N SER A 391 0.53 -13.79 -20.43
CA SER A 391 -0.64 -13.99 -19.59
C SER A 391 -0.91 -12.75 -18.74
N ARG A 392 -0.98 -11.57 -19.38
CA ARG A 392 -1.13 -10.29 -18.71
C ARG A 392 -2.18 -10.33 -17.59
N PRO A 393 -1.79 -10.13 -16.31
CA PRO A 393 -2.75 -10.12 -15.22
C PRO A 393 -3.76 -8.99 -15.39
N ILE A 394 -5.04 -9.26 -15.11
CA ILE A 394 -6.08 -8.21 -15.17
C ILE A 394 -5.78 -7.09 -14.16
N GLY A 395 -5.21 -7.42 -13.00
CA GLY A 395 -4.84 -6.44 -11.97
C GLY A 395 -3.69 -5.50 -12.33
N LEU A 396 -3.01 -5.70 -13.47
CA LEU A 396 -1.94 -4.81 -13.91
C LEU A 396 -2.51 -3.48 -14.45
N MET A 397 -1.86 -2.37 -14.13
CA MET A 397 -2.21 -1.02 -14.60
C MET A 397 -2.33 -0.94 -16.13
N ILE A 398 -3.07 0.03 -16.62
CA ILE A 398 -3.11 0.35 -18.06
C ILE A 398 -1.73 0.87 -18.50
N SER A 399 -1.28 1.94 -17.84
CA SER A 399 -0.04 2.66 -18.17
C SER A 399 0.31 3.66 -17.06
N TYR A 400 1.44 4.32 -17.19
CA TYR A 400 1.68 5.63 -16.61
C TYR A 400 1.04 6.69 -17.51
N ALA A 401 0.02 7.41 -17.02
CA ALA A 401 -0.91 8.17 -17.85
C ALA A 401 -0.29 9.33 -18.66
N ASP A 402 0.80 9.90 -18.17
CA ASP A 402 1.49 11.05 -18.78
C ASP A 402 2.91 10.71 -19.26
N ASP A 403 3.30 9.42 -19.21
CA ASP A 403 4.66 8.99 -19.50
C ASP A 403 4.67 7.66 -20.28
N PRO A 404 4.44 7.71 -21.60
CA PRO A 404 4.48 6.53 -22.46
C PRO A 404 5.89 5.90 -22.55
N GLU A 405 6.96 6.70 -22.44
CA GLU A 405 8.33 6.20 -22.46
C GLU A 405 8.60 5.36 -21.21
N LYS A 406 8.20 5.84 -20.03
CA LYS A 406 8.32 5.09 -18.79
C LYS A 406 7.43 3.84 -18.80
N THR A 407 6.26 3.91 -19.41
CA THR A 407 5.40 2.73 -19.59
C THR A 407 6.10 1.67 -20.44
N ALA A 408 6.70 2.06 -21.56
CA ALA A 408 7.46 1.15 -22.42
C ALA A 408 8.72 0.59 -21.72
N GLU A 409 9.38 1.40 -20.88
CA GLU A 409 10.54 0.95 -20.09
C GLU A 409 10.18 -0.18 -19.12
N VAL A 410 9.04 -0.09 -18.44
CA VAL A 410 8.62 -1.12 -17.48
C VAL A 410 7.86 -2.29 -18.13
N MET A 411 7.32 -2.12 -19.34
CA MET A 411 6.62 -3.17 -20.10
C MET A 411 7.45 -3.56 -21.32
N ARG A 412 8.56 -4.25 -21.11
CA ARG A 412 9.51 -4.64 -22.16
C ARG A 412 9.82 -6.13 -22.12
N ASP A 413 10.36 -6.65 -23.18
CA ASP A 413 10.88 -8.03 -23.30
C ASP A 413 9.87 -9.11 -22.90
N GLY A 414 8.57 -8.83 -23.07
CA GLY A 414 7.48 -9.74 -22.70
C GLY A 414 7.11 -9.72 -21.21
N PHE A 415 7.70 -8.82 -20.41
CA PHE A 415 7.46 -8.72 -18.98
C PHE A 415 7.09 -7.30 -18.54
N TYR A 416 6.28 -7.21 -17.47
CA TYR A 416 6.21 -6.03 -16.65
C TYR A 416 7.28 -6.11 -15.56
N HIS A 417 8.16 -5.14 -15.51
CA HIS A 417 9.29 -5.02 -14.58
C HIS A 417 8.91 -4.19 -13.37
N THR A 418 8.95 -4.79 -12.18
CA THR A 418 8.53 -4.10 -10.94
C THR A 418 9.57 -3.13 -10.39
N GLY A 419 10.84 -3.30 -10.76
CA GLY A 419 11.97 -2.60 -10.14
C GLY A 419 12.33 -3.16 -8.76
N ASP A 420 11.75 -4.26 -8.34
CA ASP A 420 12.03 -4.95 -7.08
C ASP A 420 12.73 -6.29 -7.36
N THR A 421 13.77 -6.63 -6.61
CA THR A 421 14.54 -7.88 -6.77
C THR A 421 14.25 -8.86 -5.64
N ALA A 422 14.25 -10.14 -5.98
CA ALA A 422 13.94 -11.22 -5.06
C ALA A 422 14.72 -12.49 -5.41
N ALA A 423 14.67 -13.47 -4.51
CA ALA A 423 15.07 -14.84 -4.75
C ALA A 423 13.88 -15.78 -4.52
N ILE A 424 13.77 -16.84 -5.34
CA ILE A 424 12.76 -17.89 -5.21
C ILE A 424 13.42 -19.18 -4.80
N ASP A 425 12.84 -19.90 -3.83
CA ASP A 425 13.36 -21.19 -3.40
C ASP A 425 12.65 -22.37 -4.10
N ALA A 426 13.11 -23.59 -3.80
CA ALA A 426 12.60 -24.81 -4.40
C ALA A 426 11.10 -25.08 -4.11
N ASP A 427 10.55 -24.49 -3.04
CA ASP A 427 9.14 -24.60 -2.66
C ASP A 427 8.28 -23.47 -3.27
N GLY A 428 8.90 -22.58 -4.06
CA GLY A 428 8.25 -21.46 -4.73
C GLY A 428 8.03 -20.22 -3.86
N TYR A 429 8.67 -20.15 -2.68
CA TYR A 429 8.59 -18.97 -1.83
C TYR A 429 9.56 -17.88 -2.30
N ILE A 430 9.05 -16.67 -2.37
CA ILE A 430 9.79 -15.51 -2.86
C ILE A 430 10.23 -14.65 -1.68
N THR A 431 11.54 -14.45 -1.55
CA THR A 431 12.18 -13.62 -0.52
C THR A 431 12.65 -12.32 -1.14
N TYR A 432 12.25 -11.19 -0.56
CA TYR A 432 12.63 -9.87 -1.02
C TYR A 432 14.14 -9.63 -0.82
N VAL A 433 14.82 -9.15 -1.85
CA VAL A 433 16.24 -8.78 -1.79
C VAL A 433 16.43 -7.28 -1.73
N GLY A 434 15.65 -6.51 -2.49
CA GLY A 434 15.74 -5.06 -2.47
C GLY A 434 15.21 -4.41 -3.73
N ARG A 435 15.29 -3.08 -3.79
CA ARG A 435 15.05 -2.36 -5.03
C ARG A 435 16.19 -2.63 -6.00
N ALA A 436 15.88 -2.81 -7.27
CA ALA A 436 16.91 -3.03 -8.30
C ALA A 436 17.93 -1.87 -8.37
N ASP A 437 17.47 -0.66 -8.09
CA ASP A 437 18.26 0.58 -8.05
C ASP A 437 18.94 0.86 -6.70
N ASP A 438 18.57 0.17 -5.62
CA ASP A 438 19.19 0.30 -4.29
C ASP A 438 20.26 -0.78 -4.03
N VAL A 439 20.14 -1.95 -4.65
CA VAL A 439 21.15 -3.02 -4.56
C VAL A 439 22.44 -2.56 -5.25
N PHE A 440 23.56 -2.65 -4.57
CA PHE A 440 24.85 -2.15 -5.07
C PHE A 440 25.97 -3.20 -4.95
N LYS A 441 27.06 -2.94 -5.69
CA LYS A 441 28.28 -3.76 -5.58
C LYS A 441 29.24 -3.13 -4.57
N ALA A 442 29.70 -3.95 -3.62
CA ALA A 442 30.82 -3.64 -2.75
C ALA A 442 31.93 -4.68 -3.06
N SER A 443 33.03 -4.25 -3.67
CA SER A 443 33.99 -5.12 -4.35
C SER A 443 33.27 -5.97 -5.42
N ASP A 444 33.40 -7.29 -5.39
CA ASP A 444 32.73 -8.22 -6.32
C ASP A 444 31.38 -8.75 -5.79
N TYR A 445 30.95 -8.29 -4.61
CA TYR A 445 29.73 -8.80 -3.96
C TYR A 445 28.56 -7.85 -4.18
N ARG A 446 27.39 -8.45 -4.45
CA ARG A 446 26.12 -7.74 -4.50
C ARG A 446 25.58 -7.60 -3.09
N ILE A 447 25.32 -6.36 -2.66
CA ILE A 447 24.86 -6.05 -1.31
C ILE A 447 23.40 -5.57 -1.38
N SER A 448 22.54 -6.22 -0.60
CA SER A 448 21.18 -5.79 -0.35
C SER A 448 21.16 -4.82 0.84
N PRO A 449 20.78 -3.56 0.65
CA PRO A 449 20.56 -2.64 1.77
C PRO A 449 19.54 -3.18 2.77
N PHE A 450 18.46 -3.77 2.26
CA PHE A 450 17.40 -4.31 3.09
C PHE A 450 17.87 -5.42 4.05
N GLU A 451 18.72 -6.33 3.58
CA GLU A 451 19.28 -7.39 4.43
C GLU A 451 20.07 -6.80 5.62
N LEU A 452 20.87 -5.78 5.35
CA LEU A 452 21.67 -5.11 6.38
C LEU A 452 20.81 -4.29 7.34
N GLU A 453 19.80 -3.59 6.81
CA GLU A 453 18.83 -2.82 7.60
C GLU A 453 18.02 -3.73 8.53
N SER A 454 17.63 -4.91 8.05
CA SER A 454 16.89 -5.90 8.86
C SER A 454 17.70 -6.34 10.07
N VAL A 455 19.00 -6.60 9.90
CA VAL A 455 19.89 -6.95 11.01
C VAL A 455 20.11 -5.77 11.94
N LEU A 456 20.27 -4.54 11.41
CA LEU A 456 20.46 -3.34 12.24
C LEU A 456 19.27 -3.06 13.16
N ILE A 457 18.04 -3.28 12.70
CA ILE A 457 16.81 -3.05 13.46
C ILE A 457 16.67 -4.06 14.63
N GLU A 458 17.31 -5.23 14.56
CA GLU A 458 17.36 -6.19 15.69
C GLU A 458 18.15 -5.68 16.89
N HIS A 459 19.03 -4.70 16.70
CA HIS A 459 19.78 -4.09 17.78
C HIS A 459 18.88 -3.22 18.67
N GLU A 460 18.96 -3.41 20.00
CA GLU A 460 18.04 -2.75 20.96
C GLU A 460 18.00 -1.23 20.88
N ALA A 461 19.10 -0.58 20.52
CA ALA A 461 19.19 0.87 20.41
C ALA A 461 18.67 1.43 19.07
N VAL A 462 18.47 0.61 18.05
CA VAL A 462 18.13 1.08 16.70
C VAL A 462 16.61 1.09 16.49
N ALA A 463 16.06 2.27 16.19
CA ALA A 463 14.66 2.44 15.83
C ALA A 463 14.44 2.25 14.32
N GLU A 464 15.31 2.88 13.51
CA GLU A 464 15.24 2.83 12.04
C GLU A 464 16.65 2.81 11.47
N ALA A 465 16.80 2.17 10.32
CA ALA A 465 18.06 2.08 9.60
C ALA A 465 17.85 2.29 8.09
N ALA A 466 18.82 2.94 7.45
CA ALA A 466 18.92 3.00 6.00
C ALA A 466 20.36 2.74 5.58
N VAL A 467 20.57 1.82 4.64
CA VAL A 467 21.91 1.49 4.13
C VAL A 467 22.04 1.95 2.69
N VAL A 468 23.14 2.64 2.41
CA VAL A 468 23.49 3.09 1.05
C VAL A 468 24.97 2.80 0.75
N PRO A 469 25.35 2.73 -0.55
CA PRO A 469 26.76 2.67 -0.93
C PRO A 469 27.44 3.99 -0.57
N SER A 470 28.54 3.92 0.16
CA SER A 470 29.44 5.05 0.42
C SER A 470 30.73 4.84 -0.37
N PRO A 471 31.21 5.82 -1.15
CA PRO A 471 32.40 5.69 -1.98
C PRO A 471 33.64 5.25 -1.19
N ASP A 472 34.40 4.31 -1.72
CA ASP A 472 35.63 3.79 -1.11
C ASP A 472 36.73 3.62 -2.16
N ALA A 473 37.93 4.07 -1.82
CA ALA A 473 39.06 4.09 -2.78
C ALA A 473 39.53 2.68 -3.19
N LEU A 474 39.35 1.67 -2.35
CA LEU A 474 39.83 0.30 -2.60
C LEU A 474 38.72 -0.63 -3.08
N ARG A 475 37.47 -0.40 -2.61
CA ARG A 475 36.35 -1.32 -2.79
C ARG A 475 35.23 -0.78 -3.68
N LEU A 476 35.46 0.32 -4.39
CA LEU A 476 34.48 1.11 -5.14
C LEU A 476 33.40 1.72 -4.22
N ALA A 477 32.76 0.90 -3.40
CA ALA A 477 31.81 1.31 -2.38
C ALA A 477 31.86 0.36 -1.19
N VAL A 478 31.48 0.90 -0.02
CA VAL A 478 31.24 0.12 1.21
C VAL A 478 29.86 0.42 1.75
N PRO A 479 29.20 -0.53 2.45
CA PRO A 479 27.92 -0.26 3.08
C PRO A 479 28.08 0.78 4.20
N LYS A 480 27.29 1.86 4.12
CA LYS A 480 27.13 2.87 5.16
C LYS A 480 25.69 2.84 5.66
N ALA A 481 25.51 2.73 6.97
CA ALA A 481 24.23 2.79 7.62
C ALA A 481 23.98 4.16 8.25
N PHE A 482 22.81 4.73 7.99
CA PHE A 482 22.26 5.87 8.69
C PHE A 482 21.23 5.35 9.70
N LEU A 483 21.32 5.75 10.96
CA LEU A 483 20.57 5.17 12.08
C LEU A 483 19.83 6.23 12.86
N THR A 484 18.53 6.02 13.06
CA THR A 484 17.74 6.72 14.07
C THR A 484 17.65 5.84 15.32
N LEU A 485 17.98 6.41 16.47
CA LEU A 485 17.99 5.69 17.75
C LEU A 485 16.61 5.67 18.41
N ARG A 486 16.37 4.65 19.22
CA ARG A 486 15.20 4.57 20.10
C ARG A 486 15.30 5.58 21.23
N ALA A 487 14.17 5.97 21.80
CA ALA A 487 14.12 6.84 22.97
C ALA A 487 14.93 6.24 24.13
N GLY A 488 15.77 7.07 24.76
CA GLY A 488 16.65 6.65 25.85
C GLY A 488 18.07 6.27 25.43
N TYR A 489 18.36 6.24 24.14
CA TYR A 489 19.72 6.06 23.62
C TYR A 489 20.25 7.36 23.02
N GLU A 490 21.52 7.66 23.28
CA GLU A 490 22.20 8.83 22.73
C GLU A 490 23.35 8.42 21.82
N PRO A 491 23.60 9.16 20.74
CA PRO A 491 24.72 8.89 19.84
C PRO A 491 26.06 8.97 20.60
N SER A 492 26.83 7.89 20.55
CA SER A 492 28.15 7.86 21.14
C SER A 492 29.11 6.93 20.39
N ARG A 493 30.40 7.06 20.67
CA ARG A 493 31.43 6.16 20.12
C ARG A 493 31.26 4.74 20.68
N GLU A 494 30.89 4.63 21.94
CA GLU A 494 30.66 3.36 22.61
C GLU A 494 29.47 2.61 22.00
N LEU A 495 28.37 3.32 21.74
CA LEU A 495 27.19 2.74 21.07
C LEU A 495 27.52 2.33 19.63
N ALA A 496 28.28 3.14 18.88
CA ALA A 496 28.72 2.78 17.54
C ALA A 496 29.56 1.49 17.55
N ARG A 497 30.47 1.33 18.52
CA ARG A 497 31.26 0.11 18.69
C ARG A 497 30.38 -1.10 19.00
N ASP A 498 29.40 -0.93 19.88
CA ASP A 498 28.46 -1.99 20.27
C ASP A 498 27.66 -2.49 19.05
N ILE A 499 27.12 -1.56 18.26
CA ILE A 499 26.42 -1.89 17.00
C ILE A 499 27.36 -2.63 16.01
N PHE A 500 28.63 -2.20 15.85
CA PHE A 500 29.56 -2.92 14.99
C PHE A 500 29.86 -4.32 15.51
N VAL A 501 30.01 -4.52 16.81
CA VAL A 501 30.19 -5.86 17.43
C VAL A 501 28.98 -6.73 17.14
N PHE A 502 27.77 -6.20 17.33
CA PHE A 502 26.53 -6.90 17.02
C PHE A 502 26.47 -7.33 15.55
N LEU A 503 26.73 -6.41 14.62
CA LEU A 503 26.72 -6.71 13.18
C LEU A 503 27.77 -7.77 12.79
N ARG A 504 28.96 -7.73 13.42
CA ARG A 504 30.02 -8.72 13.16
C ARG A 504 29.64 -10.13 13.60
N SER A 505 28.79 -10.27 14.62
CA SER A 505 28.27 -11.55 15.07
C SER A 505 27.17 -12.13 14.17
N ARG A 506 26.52 -11.29 13.35
CA ARG A 506 25.34 -11.65 12.52
C ARG A 506 25.64 -11.69 11.03
N LEU A 507 26.59 -10.87 10.55
CA LEU A 507 26.86 -10.69 9.14
C LEU A 507 28.21 -11.30 8.71
N SER A 508 28.20 -11.94 7.55
CA SER A 508 29.44 -12.39 6.91
C SER A 508 30.38 -11.22 6.61
N PRO A 509 31.72 -11.41 6.60
CA PRO A 509 32.69 -10.35 6.44
C PRO A 509 32.49 -9.44 5.22
N TYR A 510 32.00 -9.97 4.10
CA TYR A 510 31.75 -9.23 2.88
C TYR A 510 30.46 -8.39 2.92
N LYS A 511 29.51 -8.71 3.82
CA LYS A 511 28.25 -7.99 4.02
C LYS A 511 28.31 -6.93 5.12
N ARG A 512 29.43 -6.80 5.82
CA ARG A 512 29.52 -5.91 6.99
C ARG A 512 29.33 -4.46 6.62
N VAL A 513 28.51 -3.77 7.40
CA VAL A 513 28.45 -2.32 7.42
C VAL A 513 29.81 -1.79 7.88
N ARG A 514 30.37 -0.85 7.11
CA ARG A 514 31.70 -0.29 7.38
C ARG A 514 31.66 1.10 7.99
N ARG A 515 30.54 1.79 7.81
CA ARG A 515 30.33 3.16 8.27
C ARG A 515 28.97 3.28 8.93
N LEU A 516 28.89 3.98 10.04
CA LEU A 516 27.64 4.32 10.75
C LEU A 516 27.53 5.82 10.89
N GLU A 517 26.35 6.37 10.72
CA GLU A 517 26.05 7.77 11.00
C GLU A 517 24.71 7.84 11.75
N PHE A 518 24.70 8.50 12.90
CA PHE A 518 23.48 8.71 13.68
C PHE A 518 22.79 9.99 13.25
N GLY A 519 21.46 9.93 13.03
CA GLY A 519 20.65 11.07 12.65
C GLY A 519 19.22 10.71 12.31
N GLU A 520 18.46 11.71 11.92
CA GLU A 520 17.12 11.52 11.38
C GLU A 520 17.19 11.09 9.91
N LEU A 521 16.33 10.17 9.53
CA LEU A 521 16.25 9.68 8.15
C LEU A 521 15.28 10.53 7.32
N PRO A 522 15.65 10.96 6.11
CA PRO A 522 14.75 11.65 5.20
C PRO A 522 13.60 10.72 4.79
N LYS A 523 12.37 11.23 4.86
CA LYS A 523 11.16 10.45 4.58
C LYS A 523 10.28 11.11 3.55
N THR A 524 9.54 10.29 2.81
CA THR A 524 8.42 10.75 2.01
C THR A 524 7.25 11.15 2.90
N ILE A 525 6.24 11.81 2.33
CA ILE A 525 4.97 12.11 3.01
C ILE A 525 4.29 10.83 3.53
N SER A 526 4.52 9.69 2.88
CA SER A 526 4.00 8.38 3.32
C SER A 526 4.82 7.70 4.43
N GLY A 527 5.89 8.33 4.91
CA GLY A 527 6.78 7.78 5.95
C GLY A 527 7.88 6.85 5.43
N LYS A 528 7.98 6.61 4.12
CA LYS A 528 9.04 5.77 3.54
C LYS A 528 10.38 6.52 3.50
N ILE A 529 11.45 5.82 3.86
CA ILE A 529 12.82 6.36 3.84
C ILE A 529 13.25 6.68 2.39
N ARG A 530 13.80 7.88 2.18
CA ARG A 530 14.29 8.38 0.88
C ARG A 530 15.77 8.06 0.69
N ARG A 531 16.10 6.79 0.44
CA ARG A 531 17.49 6.35 0.23
C ARG A 531 18.21 7.08 -0.90
N VAL A 532 17.47 7.52 -1.92
CA VAL A 532 18.02 8.33 -3.02
C VAL A 532 18.70 9.61 -2.51
N GLU A 533 18.10 10.28 -1.51
CA GLU A 533 18.70 11.48 -0.93
C GLU A 533 19.98 11.17 -0.15
N LEU A 534 19.95 10.10 0.66
CA LEU A 534 21.12 9.65 1.40
C LEU A 534 22.26 9.24 0.45
N ARG A 535 21.94 8.48 -0.60
CA ARG A 535 22.92 8.05 -1.62
C ARG A 535 23.52 9.23 -2.37
N LYS A 536 22.68 10.20 -2.77
CA LYS A 536 23.15 11.42 -3.41
C LYS A 536 24.04 12.22 -2.47
N GLY A 537 23.65 12.38 -1.21
CA GLY A 537 24.47 13.04 -0.18
C GLY A 537 25.84 12.41 -0.03
N GLU A 538 25.94 11.07 -0.04
CA GLU A 538 27.21 10.35 0.02
C GLU A 538 28.06 10.53 -1.24
N GLN A 539 27.45 10.54 -2.43
CA GLN A 539 28.15 10.78 -3.70
C GLN A 539 28.67 12.22 -3.80
N ASP A 540 27.83 13.20 -3.44
CA ASP A 540 28.16 14.63 -3.52
C ASP A 540 29.21 15.03 -2.46
N ARG A 541 29.29 14.29 -1.37
CA ARG A 541 30.21 14.55 -0.27
C ARG A 541 31.70 14.43 -0.66
N GLY A 542 32.03 13.50 -1.54
CA GLY A 542 33.40 13.31 -2.03
C GLY A 542 34.43 13.16 -0.91
N ALA A 543 35.45 14.02 -0.90
CA ALA A 543 36.53 14.06 0.11
C ALA A 543 36.22 14.94 1.33
N ALA A 544 34.97 15.34 1.56
CA ALA A 544 34.60 16.14 2.73
C ALA A 544 34.89 15.40 4.06
N PRO A 545 35.22 16.15 5.14
CA PRO A 545 35.50 15.54 6.44
C PRO A 545 34.28 14.79 6.98
N ARG A 546 34.54 13.79 7.84
CA ARG A 546 33.51 12.99 8.53
C ARG A 546 32.57 13.89 9.33
N GLY A 547 31.31 13.50 9.40
CA GLY A 547 30.35 14.10 10.31
C GLY A 547 30.70 13.84 11.77
N ALA A 548 30.24 14.71 12.67
CA ALA A 548 30.53 14.57 14.13
C ALA A 548 29.96 13.27 14.72
N LEU A 549 28.88 12.74 14.15
CA LEU A 549 28.20 11.51 14.58
C LEU A 549 28.41 10.34 13.61
N GLU A 550 29.48 10.40 12.82
CA GLU A 550 29.86 9.37 11.87
C GLU A 550 31.07 8.58 12.37
N PHE A 551 30.92 7.26 12.36
CA PHE A 551 31.90 6.29 12.85
C PHE A 551 32.23 5.26 11.79
N TYR A 552 33.51 4.87 11.70
CA TYR A 552 33.97 3.84 10.77
C TYR A 552 34.36 2.60 11.57
N GLU A 553 34.11 1.39 10.99
CA GLU A 553 34.48 0.12 11.62
C GLU A 553 35.97 0.09 11.97
N GLU A 554 36.83 0.64 11.11
CA GLU A 554 38.28 0.71 11.28
C GLU A 554 38.74 1.60 12.43
N ASP A 555 37.85 2.43 13.01
CA ASP A 555 38.17 3.25 14.19
C ASP A 555 38.19 2.44 15.49
N PHE A 556 37.81 1.16 15.43
CA PHE A 556 37.65 0.30 16.60
C PHE A 556 38.51 -0.96 16.50
N GLU A 557 39.02 -1.40 17.65
CA GLU A 557 39.61 -2.71 17.83
C GLU A 557 38.54 -3.73 18.25
N PHE A 558 38.50 -4.90 17.60
CA PHE A 558 37.50 -5.95 17.82
C PHE A 558 38.12 -7.29 18.13
#